data_1b87622ec36f052d13aeb24642aebfcd
#
_entry.id   1b87622ec36f052d13aeb24642aebfcd
#
_cell.length_a   1.000
_cell.length_b   1.000
_cell.length_c   1.000
_cell.angle_alpha   90.00
_cell.angle_beta   90.00
_cell.angle_gamma   90.00
#
_symmetry.space_group_name_H-M   'P 1'
#
loop_
_entity.id
_entity.type
_entity.pdbx_description
1 polymer ?
#
loop_
_entity_poly.entity_id
_entity_poly.type
_entity_poly.pdbx_seq_one_letter_code
_entity_poly.pdbx_strand_id
1 'polypeptide(L)'
;MNDEAEIGAAIDEMYAMISGPAGSRDWSRQANCFLPEARQVRTWVDEQARPVKKSMTLDEYSADTSAFFEANDFYEVETSRRIDRFGNIAHVWSAYEARRSPNDADVERRGINSIQLFRDPERGWRIIHMIWDNAR
;
A
#
# COMPACT_ATOMS: atom_id res chain seq x y z
N MET A 1 -1.13 -16.79 15.72
CA MET A 1 -1.52 -15.41 15.47
C MET A 1 -2.99 -15.40 15.02
N ASN A 2 -3.80 -14.49 15.53
CA ASN A 2 -5.21 -14.41 15.13
C ASN A 2 -5.36 -13.71 13.77
N ASP A 3 -6.55 -13.80 13.19
CA ASP A 3 -6.80 -13.26 11.86
C ASP A 3 -6.53 -11.75 11.76
N GLU A 4 -6.99 -10.97 12.73
CA GLU A 4 -6.75 -9.52 12.71
C GLU A 4 -5.27 -9.18 12.78
N ALA A 5 -4.49 -9.92 13.58
CA ALA A 5 -3.05 -9.72 13.69
C ALA A 5 -2.34 -10.06 12.37
N GLU A 6 -2.75 -11.14 11.69
CA GLU A 6 -2.18 -11.50 10.38
C GLU A 6 -2.52 -10.47 9.30
N ILE A 7 -3.76 -10.01 9.29
CA ILE A 7 -4.19 -8.95 8.36
C ILE A 7 -3.35 -7.70 8.62
N GLY A 8 -3.23 -7.30 9.89
CA GLY A 8 -2.41 -6.16 10.29
C GLY A 8 -0.95 -6.30 9.89
N ALA A 9 -0.38 -7.50 10.04
CA ALA A 9 1.00 -7.78 9.65
C ALA A 9 1.22 -7.59 8.15
N ALA A 10 0.27 -8.00 7.31
CA ALA A 10 0.35 -7.79 5.86
C ALA A 10 0.33 -6.29 5.52
N ILE A 11 -0.53 -5.52 6.17
CA ILE A 11 -0.58 -4.06 5.98
C ILE A 11 0.73 -3.40 6.43
N ASP A 12 1.24 -3.77 7.61
CA ASP A 12 2.50 -3.24 8.15
C ASP A 12 3.67 -3.52 7.19
N GLU A 13 3.74 -4.72 6.64
CA GLU A 13 4.79 -5.09 5.69
C GLU A 13 4.70 -4.27 4.40
N MET A 14 3.50 -4.04 3.91
CA MET A 14 3.30 -3.23 2.71
C MET A 14 3.86 -1.81 2.91
N TYR A 15 3.56 -1.16 4.03
CA TYR A 15 4.11 0.17 4.32
C TYR A 15 5.61 0.15 4.53
N ALA A 16 6.13 -0.85 5.25
CA ALA A 16 7.55 -0.97 5.54
C ALA A 16 8.38 -1.18 4.27
N MET A 17 7.88 -1.99 3.34
CA MET A 17 8.57 -2.32 2.10
C MET A 17 8.86 -1.08 1.24
N ILE A 18 7.94 -0.14 1.16
CA ILE A 18 8.09 1.04 0.31
C ILE A 18 8.76 2.22 1.02
N SER A 19 8.90 2.15 2.35
CA SER A 19 9.43 3.25 3.16
C SER A 19 10.94 3.09 3.38
N GLY A 20 11.66 4.21 3.34
CA GLY A 20 13.09 4.22 3.61
C GLY A 20 13.80 5.40 2.97
N PRO A 21 15.13 5.51 3.21
CA PRO A 21 15.94 6.52 2.52
C PRO A 21 15.99 6.23 1.02
N ALA A 22 16.39 7.25 0.24
CA ALA A 22 16.58 7.12 -1.21
C ALA A 22 17.45 5.90 -1.52
N GLY A 23 16.99 5.07 -2.44
CA GLY A 23 17.68 3.83 -2.81
C GLY A 23 16.70 2.77 -3.27
N SER A 24 17.25 1.62 -3.64
CA SER A 24 16.45 0.49 -4.11
C SER A 24 15.59 -0.07 -2.99
N ARG A 25 14.40 -0.53 -3.35
CA ARG A 25 13.51 -1.29 -2.46
C ARG A 25 13.71 -2.78 -2.71
N ASP A 26 13.49 -3.58 -1.66
CA ASP A 26 13.50 -5.04 -1.78
C ASP A 26 12.09 -5.51 -2.21
N TRP A 27 11.87 -5.58 -3.52
CA TRP A 27 10.57 -5.96 -4.06
C TRP A 27 10.21 -7.42 -3.82
N SER A 28 11.17 -8.27 -3.42
CA SER A 28 10.86 -9.65 -3.03
C SER A 28 9.92 -9.69 -1.80
N ARG A 29 9.89 -8.62 -1.02
CA ARG A 29 8.99 -8.49 0.13
C ARG A 29 7.52 -8.41 -0.27
N GLN A 30 7.21 -8.16 -1.54
CA GLN A 30 5.81 -8.19 -2.03
C GLN A 30 5.14 -9.53 -1.68
N ALA A 31 5.88 -10.64 -1.76
CA ALA A 31 5.35 -11.97 -1.43
C ALA A 31 4.91 -12.10 0.04
N ASN A 32 5.39 -11.24 0.93
CA ASN A 32 5.02 -11.26 2.34
C ASN A 32 3.67 -10.60 2.63
N CYS A 33 3.15 -9.83 1.67
CA CYS A 33 1.93 -9.05 1.89
C CYS A 33 0.92 -9.13 0.75
N PHE A 34 1.34 -9.49 -0.46
CA PHE A 34 0.46 -9.57 -1.64
C PHE A 34 0.37 -10.99 -2.17
N LEU A 35 -0.80 -11.32 -2.75
CA LEU A 35 -0.93 -12.47 -3.64
C LEU A 35 -0.26 -12.15 -4.97
N PRO A 36 0.30 -13.17 -5.69
CA PRO A 36 0.96 -12.91 -6.97
C PRO A 36 0.08 -12.21 -8.01
N GLU A 37 -1.22 -12.48 -8.01
CA GLU A 37 -2.20 -11.90 -8.93
C GLU A 37 -2.76 -10.56 -8.49
N ALA A 38 -2.27 -10.01 -7.38
CA ALA A 38 -2.80 -8.77 -6.81
C ALA A 38 -2.70 -7.60 -7.79
N ARG A 39 -3.63 -6.67 -7.65
CA ARG A 39 -3.62 -5.40 -8.40
C ARG A 39 -3.48 -4.24 -7.44
N GLN A 40 -2.69 -3.27 -7.86
CA GLN A 40 -2.53 -1.99 -7.18
C GLN A 40 -3.02 -0.89 -8.12
N VAL A 41 -3.97 -0.09 -7.66
CA VAL A 41 -4.62 0.93 -8.50
C VAL A 41 -4.35 2.32 -7.93
N ARG A 42 -3.57 3.11 -8.66
CA ARG A 42 -3.34 4.51 -8.33
C ARG A 42 -4.46 5.35 -8.93
N THR A 43 -4.97 6.31 -8.17
CA THR A 43 -5.94 7.27 -8.68
C THR A 43 -5.43 8.70 -8.52
N TRP A 44 -5.93 9.58 -9.36
CA TRP A 44 -5.68 11.02 -9.28
C TRP A 44 -6.76 11.74 -10.08
N VAL A 45 -6.67 13.05 -10.17
CA VAL A 45 -7.54 13.83 -11.07
C VAL A 45 -6.68 14.53 -12.12
N ASP A 46 -7.22 14.65 -13.31
CA ASP A 46 -6.54 15.37 -14.41
C ASP A 46 -6.76 16.88 -14.30
N GLU A 47 -6.28 17.62 -15.29
CA GLU A 47 -6.38 19.08 -15.32
C GLU A 47 -7.82 19.60 -15.34
N GLN A 48 -8.78 18.78 -15.79
CA GLN A 48 -10.19 19.11 -15.80
C GLN A 48 -10.92 18.54 -14.55
N ALA A 49 -10.17 18.13 -13.53
CA ALA A 49 -10.70 17.54 -12.30
C ALA A 49 -11.47 16.22 -12.52
N ARG A 50 -11.18 15.50 -13.62
CA ARG A 50 -11.81 14.21 -13.90
C ARG A 50 -11.00 13.09 -13.22
N PRO A 51 -11.66 12.10 -12.62
CA PRO A 51 -10.96 10.98 -12.02
C PRO A 51 -10.20 10.14 -13.05
N VAL A 52 -8.96 9.79 -12.73
CA VAL A 52 -8.10 8.94 -13.56
C VAL A 52 -7.58 7.82 -12.69
N LYS A 53 -7.41 6.63 -13.28
CA LYS A 53 -6.82 5.49 -12.57
C LYS A 53 -5.78 4.79 -13.42
N LYS A 54 -4.83 4.14 -12.75
CA LYS A 54 -3.88 3.23 -13.37
C LYS A 54 -3.85 1.93 -12.55
N SER A 55 -4.34 0.84 -13.14
CA SER A 55 -4.32 -0.47 -12.52
C SER A 55 -3.02 -1.20 -12.92
N MET A 56 -2.31 -1.70 -11.93
CA MET A 56 -0.98 -2.28 -12.12
C MET A 56 -0.90 -3.66 -11.48
N THR A 57 -0.16 -4.56 -12.12
CA THR A 57 0.33 -5.79 -11.47
C THR A 57 1.43 -5.40 -10.47
N LEU A 58 1.89 -6.35 -9.67
CA LEU A 58 3.01 -6.11 -8.75
C LEU A 58 4.27 -5.66 -9.51
N ASP A 59 4.59 -6.33 -10.61
CA ASP A 59 5.76 -5.98 -11.43
C ASP A 59 5.62 -4.60 -12.06
N GLU A 60 4.43 -4.28 -12.56
CA GLU A 60 4.17 -2.95 -13.12
C GLU A 60 4.31 -1.86 -12.07
N TYR A 61 3.83 -2.11 -10.84
CA TYR A 61 3.96 -1.15 -9.75
C TYR A 61 5.43 -0.91 -9.39
N SER A 62 6.21 -1.98 -9.22
CA SER A 62 7.63 -1.83 -8.88
C SER A 62 8.41 -1.12 -9.98
N ALA A 63 8.13 -1.43 -11.25
CA ALA A 63 8.77 -0.75 -12.38
C ALA A 63 8.39 0.73 -12.45
N ASP A 64 7.12 1.05 -12.18
CA ASP A 64 6.60 2.42 -12.25
C ASP A 64 7.13 3.32 -11.13
N THR A 65 7.43 2.75 -9.95
CA THR A 65 7.79 3.52 -8.75
C THR A 65 9.28 3.50 -8.41
N SER A 66 10.05 2.58 -8.97
CA SER A 66 11.46 2.39 -8.60
C SER A 66 12.30 3.66 -8.74
N ALA A 67 12.16 4.38 -9.84
CA ALA A 67 12.94 5.60 -10.08
C ALA A 67 12.65 6.67 -9.02
N PHE A 68 11.40 6.81 -8.61
CA PHE A 68 11.02 7.76 -7.57
C PHE A 68 11.66 7.39 -6.22
N PHE A 69 11.59 6.13 -5.82
CA PHE A 69 12.15 5.69 -4.55
C PHE A 69 13.69 5.74 -4.53
N GLU A 70 14.32 5.49 -5.67
CA GLU A 70 15.78 5.60 -5.78
C GLU A 70 16.26 7.03 -5.64
N ALA A 71 15.45 8.00 -6.06
CA ALA A 71 15.80 9.41 -6.07
C ALA A 71 15.36 10.18 -4.81
N ASN A 72 14.46 9.62 -3.99
CA ASN A 72 13.84 10.34 -2.90
C ASN A 72 13.78 9.53 -1.61
N ASP A 73 14.06 10.18 -0.48
CA ASP A 73 13.67 9.66 0.82
C ASP A 73 12.15 9.64 0.87
N PHE A 74 11.57 8.52 1.27
CA PHE A 74 10.12 8.38 1.27
C PHE A 74 9.68 7.47 2.41
N TYR A 75 8.77 7.98 3.23
CA TYR A 75 8.19 7.24 4.35
C TYR A 75 6.69 7.40 4.32
N GLU A 76 5.98 6.31 4.12
CA GLU A 76 4.53 6.30 4.20
C GLU A 76 4.13 5.73 5.56
N VAL A 77 3.49 6.57 6.36
CA VAL A 77 3.15 6.26 7.76
C VAL A 77 1.64 6.12 7.85
N GLU A 78 1.18 4.99 8.34
CA GLU A 78 -0.24 4.76 8.57
C GLU A 78 -0.71 5.58 9.79
N THR A 79 -1.79 6.33 9.63
CA THR A 79 -2.34 7.17 10.68
C THR A 79 -3.61 6.60 11.30
N SER A 80 -4.34 5.75 10.57
CA SER A 80 -5.50 5.04 11.12
C SER A 80 -5.79 3.79 10.32
N ARG A 81 -6.48 2.83 10.94
CA ARG A 81 -6.79 1.55 10.33
C ARG A 81 -8.14 1.06 10.82
N ARG A 82 -8.99 0.65 9.88
CA ARG A 82 -10.22 -0.04 10.19
C ARG A 82 -10.25 -1.37 9.43
N ILE A 83 -10.39 -2.47 10.15
CA ILE A 83 -10.44 -3.82 9.59
C ILE A 83 -11.87 -4.34 9.71
N ASP A 84 -12.44 -4.76 8.58
CA ASP A 84 -13.71 -5.48 8.53
C ASP A 84 -13.43 -6.86 7.92
N ARG A 85 -13.91 -7.92 8.57
CA ARG A 85 -13.64 -9.29 8.15
C ARG A 85 -14.92 -10.12 8.12
N PHE A 86 -15.04 -10.94 7.09
CA PHE A 86 -16.08 -11.96 7.01
C PHE A 86 -15.51 -13.22 6.37
N GLY A 87 -15.44 -14.31 7.15
CA GLY A 87 -14.91 -15.58 6.63
C GLY A 87 -13.49 -15.43 6.12
N ASN A 88 -13.29 -15.71 4.86
CA ASN A 88 -11.98 -15.72 4.20
C ASN A 88 -11.65 -14.42 3.46
N ILE A 89 -12.45 -13.39 3.67
CA ILE A 89 -12.21 -12.07 3.06
C ILE A 89 -12.11 -10.99 4.13
N ALA A 90 -11.35 -9.95 3.82
CA ALA A 90 -11.23 -8.79 4.69
C ALA A 90 -11.10 -7.52 3.86
N HIS A 91 -11.49 -6.40 4.46
CA HIS A 91 -11.28 -5.08 3.93
C HIS A 91 -10.60 -4.21 4.98
N VAL A 92 -9.56 -3.48 4.57
CA VAL A 92 -8.88 -2.52 5.44
C VAL A 92 -8.98 -1.13 4.83
N TRP A 93 -9.56 -0.21 5.58
CA TRP A 93 -9.58 1.21 5.27
C TRP A 93 -8.40 1.83 6.02
N SER A 94 -7.33 2.15 5.30
CA SER A 94 -6.04 2.52 5.88
C SER A 94 -5.65 3.93 5.45
N ALA A 95 -5.62 4.86 6.39
CA ALA A 95 -5.21 6.24 6.11
C ALA A 95 -3.69 6.37 6.30
N TYR A 96 -3.06 7.20 5.46
CA TYR A 96 -1.61 7.37 5.48
C TYR A 96 -1.20 8.83 5.30
N GLU A 97 0.05 9.10 5.70
CA GLU A 97 0.77 10.32 5.40
C GLU A 97 2.12 9.95 4.76
N ALA A 98 2.47 10.65 3.68
CA ALA A 98 3.78 10.50 3.05
C ALA A 98 4.70 11.62 3.53
N ARG A 99 5.89 11.26 3.98
CA ARG A 99 6.88 12.14 4.60
C ARG A 99 8.28 11.86 4.06
N ARG A 100 9.20 12.82 4.22
CA ARG A 100 10.61 12.65 3.87
C ARG A 100 11.41 11.91 4.94
N SER A 101 10.95 11.90 6.17
CA SER A 101 11.50 11.12 7.27
C SER A 101 10.37 10.66 8.19
N PRO A 102 10.57 9.60 8.99
CA PRO A 102 9.50 9.09 9.86
C PRO A 102 9.00 10.12 10.88
N ASN A 103 9.87 11.05 11.28
CA ASN A 103 9.58 12.03 12.31
C ASN A 103 9.37 13.44 11.75
N ASP A 104 9.26 13.57 10.42
CA ASP A 104 9.07 14.87 9.79
C ASP A 104 7.68 15.41 10.11
N ALA A 105 7.61 16.64 10.58
CA ALA A 105 6.36 17.32 10.83
C ALA A 105 5.67 17.74 9.52
N ASP A 106 6.46 17.90 8.44
CA ASP A 106 5.95 18.30 7.15
C ASP A 106 5.45 17.08 6.37
N VAL A 107 4.14 17.03 6.19
CA VAL A 107 3.47 15.96 5.45
C VAL A 107 3.33 16.39 4.00
N GLU A 108 3.93 15.62 3.08
CA GLU A 108 3.87 15.93 1.64
C GLU A 108 2.51 15.60 1.04
N ARG A 109 1.89 14.50 1.50
CA ARG A 109 0.56 14.12 1.05
C ARG A 109 -0.12 13.24 2.11
N ARG A 110 -1.45 13.26 2.05
CA ARG A 110 -2.31 12.38 2.83
C ARG A 110 -3.23 11.66 1.90
N GLY A 111 -3.64 10.47 2.29
CA GLY A 111 -4.60 9.73 1.50
C GLY A 111 -5.14 8.53 2.24
N ILE A 112 -5.89 7.73 1.48
CA ILE A 112 -6.49 6.49 1.99
C ILE A 112 -6.24 5.37 1.01
N ASN A 113 -5.83 4.22 1.55
CA ASN A 113 -5.80 2.95 0.86
C ASN A 113 -7.06 2.17 1.19
N SER A 114 -7.79 1.73 0.18
CA SER A 114 -8.89 0.77 0.30
C SER A 114 -8.31 -0.58 -0.11
N ILE A 115 -8.20 -1.50 0.85
CA ILE A 115 -7.42 -2.72 0.68
C ILE A 115 -8.33 -3.93 0.90
N GLN A 116 -8.33 -4.86 -0.07
CA GLN A 116 -9.02 -6.13 0.07
C GLN A 116 -8.00 -7.24 0.24
N LEU A 117 -8.28 -8.16 1.16
CA LEU A 117 -7.42 -9.30 1.45
C LEU A 117 -8.21 -10.60 1.35
N PHE A 118 -7.47 -11.66 1.05
CA PHE A 118 -7.98 -13.02 0.99
C PHE A 118 -7.13 -13.90 1.91
N ARG A 119 -7.78 -14.84 2.59
CA ARG A 119 -7.08 -15.83 3.41
C ARG A 119 -6.65 -17.00 2.52
N ASP A 120 -5.44 -16.92 2.00
CA ASP A 120 -4.89 -17.95 1.13
C ASP A 120 -4.53 -19.19 1.95
N PRO A 121 -4.89 -20.41 1.49
CA PRO A 121 -4.62 -21.63 2.28
C PRO A 121 -3.12 -21.93 2.48
N GLU A 122 -2.26 -21.44 1.60
CA GLU A 122 -0.82 -21.68 1.68
C GLU A 122 -0.07 -20.50 2.28
N ARG A 123 -0.52 -19.26 2.00
CA ARG A 123 0.19 -18.03 2.35
C ARG A 123 -0.39 -17.30 3.55
N GLY A 124 -1.64 -17.62 3.95
CA GLY A 124 -2.36 -16.87 4.95
C GLY A 124 -2.97 -15.59 4.38
N TRP A 125 -3.26 -14.62 5.22
CA TRP A 125 -3.88 -13.37 4.77
C TRP A 125 -2.94 -12.58 3.89
N ARG A 126 -3.38 -12.27 2.67
CA ARG A 126 -2.61 -11.51 1.69
C ARG A 126 -3.51 -10.53 0.95
N ILE A 127 -2.93 -9.41 0.56
CA ILE A 127 -3.63 -8.39 -0.24
C ILE A 127 -3.86 -8.93 -1.64
N ILE A 128 -5.11 -8.86 -2.11
CA ILE A 128 -5.48 -9.24 -3.47
C ILE A 128 -5.76 -8.01 -4.35
N HIS A 129 -6.14 -6.90 -3.72
CA HIS A 129 -6.46 -5.66 -4.44
C HIS A 129 -6.31 -4.48 -3.50
N MET A 130 -5.71 -3.40 -4.00
CA MET A 130 -5.72 -2.13 -3.28
C MET A 130 -5.86 -0.97 -4.27
N ILE A 131 -6.62 0.01 -3.86
CA ILE A 131 -6.81 1.24 -4.60
C ILE A 131 -6.66 2.40 -3.63
N TRP A 132 -6.01 3.48 -4.07
CA TRP A 132 -5.80 4.62 -3.19
C TRP A 132 -6.03 5.94 -3.91
N ASP A 133 -6.36 6.95 -3.11
CA ASP A 133 -6.49 8.32 -3.57
C ASP A 133 -5.89 9.25 -2.53
N ASN A 134 -5.32 10.34 -3.00
CA ASN A 134 -4.73 11.36 -2.14
C ASN A 134 -5.74 12.49 -1.89
N ALA A 135 -5.69 13.06 -0.68
CA ALA A 135 -6.48 14.23 -0.34
C ALA A 135 -6.08 15.40 -1.24
N ARG A 136 -7.06 16.21 -1.60
CA ARG A 136 -6.89 17.38 -2.46
C ARG A 136 -7.22 18.66 -1.72
#